data_39edf78b0eaf0c9c1c2cedaf40a06515
#
_entry.id   39edf78b0eaf0c9c1c2cedaf40a06515
#
_cell.length_a   1.000
_cell.length_b   1.000
_cell.length_c   1.000
_cell.angle_alpha   90.00
_cell.angle_beta   90.00
_cell.angle_gamma   90.00
#
_symmetry.space_group_name_H-M   'P 1'
#
loop_
_entity.id
_entity.type
_entity.pdbx_description
1 polymer ?
#
loop_
_entity_poly.entity_id
_entity_poly.type
_entity_poly.pdbx_seq_one_letter_code
_entity_poly.pdbx_strand_id
1 'polypeptide(L)'
;MNRPGKATRSHGKPSDDDDETTGLGLPVSLKRQIESYAVMHHMTPTQVLAEGMKLLLKQEALQQGRMNRAKPKARPCNKPFDAEERQYLCGLDAVDECGEKRITWNRYFIRYVEYELELGARPVDVFRSAGVGPEVIGRKRIERCVSRWRRQAAEKE
;
A
#
# COMPACT_ATOMS: atom_id res chain seq x y z
N MET A 1 -26.56 10.89 73.00
CA MET A 1 -27.00 10.21 71.78
C MET A 1 -27.07 11.25 70.68
N ASN A 2 -26.03 11.36 69.88
CA ASN A 2 -26.05 12.16 68.68
C ASN A 2 -25.01 11.59 67.69
N ARG A 3 -25.46 11.11 66.55
CA ARG A 3 -24.64 10.62 65.44
C ARG A 3 -24.15 11.79 64.64
N PRO A 4 -22.86 11.89 64.31
CA PRO A 4 -22.39 12.83 63.27
C PRO A 4 -22.61 12.25 61.87
N GLY A 5 -23.09 13.12 60.98
CA GLY A 5 -23.40 12.83 59.59
C GLY A 5 -22.18 12.45 58.75
N LYS A 6 -22.40 11.56 57.80
CA LYS A 6 -21.46 11.19 56.72
C LYS A 6 -21.32 12.31 55.74
N ALA A 7 -20.12 12.85 55.60
CA ALA A 7 -19.74 13.70 54.49
C ALA A 7 -19.60 12.83 53.24
N THR A 8 -20.48 12.97 52.29
CA THR A 8 -20.35 12.43 50.94
C THR A 8 -19.35 13.28 50.17
N ARG A 9 -18.17 12.69 49.92
CA ARG A 9 -17.22 13.21 48.92
C ARG A 9 -17.84 13.01 47.57
N SER A 10 -18.24 14.09 46.92
CA SER A 10 -18.54 14.12 45.51
C SER A 10 -17.25 13.88 44.73
N HIS A 11 -17.12 12.72 44.09
CA HIS A 11 -16.14 12.51 43.04
C HIS A 11 -16.54 13.38 41.87
N GLY A 12 -15.74 14.39 41.58
CA GLY A 12 -15.81 15.15 40.35
C GLY A 12 -15.59 14.18 39.18
N LYS A 13 -16.59 14.04 38.36
CA LYS A 13 -16.53 13.41 37.07
C LYS A 13 -15.50 14.19 36.24
N PRO A 14 -14.52 13.54 35.58
CA PRO A 14 -13.74 14.25 34.57
C PRO A 14 -14.70 14.74 33.51
N SER A 15 -14.62 16.03 33.22
CA SER A 15 -15.32 16.69 32.14
C SER A 15 -14.94 15.98 30.85
N ASP A 16 -15.94 15.33 30.23
CA ASP A 16 -15.90 14.92 28.84
C ASP A 16 -15.80 16.22 28.01
N ASP A 17 -14.54 16.60 27.67
CA ASP A 17 -14.26 17.70 26.77
C ASP A 17 -14.82 17.38 25.39
N ASP A 18 -15.99 17.96 25.14
CA ASP A 18 -16.41 18.51 23.86
C ASP A 18 -16.13 17.66 22.61
N ASP A 19 -16.82 16.55 22.50
CA ASP A 19 -17.15 15.96 21.19
C ASP A 19 -18.28 16.80 20.55
N GLU A 20 -17.97 18.07 20.22
CA GLU A 20 -18.82 18.91 19.40
C GLU A 20 -18.87 18.33 17.99
N THR A 21 -19.72 17.32 17.82
CA THR A 21 -20.02 16.76 16.52
C THR A 21 -20.88 17.76 15.76
N THR A 22 -20.35 18.26 14.65
CA THR A 22 -21.20 18.93 13.64
C THR A 22 -22.21 17.94 13.10
N GLY A 23 -23.29 18.41 12.47
CA GLY A 23 -24.38 17.58 11.96
C GLY A 23 -24.03 16.40 11.06
N LEU A 24 -22.75 16.20 10.73
CA LEU A 24 -22.18 15.03 10.08
C LEU A 24 -21.46 14.07 11.05
N GLY A 25 -21.44 14.34 12.37
CA GLY A 25 -20.78 13.48 13.36
C GLY A 25 -19.25 13.39 13.20
N LEU A 26 -18.59 14.41 12.63
CA LEU A 26 -17.16 14.43 12.41
C LEU A 26 -16.41 14.97 13.64
N PRO A 27 -15.27 14.36 14.05
CA PRO A 27 -14.40 14.89 15.08
C PRO A 27 -13.95 16.32 14.76
N VAL A 28 -13.84 17.18 15.78
CA VAL A 28 -13.46 18.59 15.63
C VAL A 28 -12.11 18.76 14.92
N SER A 29 -11.15 17.88 15.22
CA SER A 29 -9.83 17.88 14.58
C SER A 29 -9.92 17.68 13.05
N LEU A 30 -10.76 16.75 12.61
CA LEU A 30 -10.98 16.47 11.19
C LEU A 30 -11.73 17.62 10.51
N LYS A 31 -12.69 18.22 11.18
CA LYS A 31 -13.40 19.40 10.69
C LYS A 31 -12.43 20.54 10.38
N ARG A 32 -11.52 20.87 11.32
CA ARG A 32 -10.50 21.90 11.13
C ARG A 32 -9.57 21.59 9.94
N GLN A 33 -9.19 20.34 9.76
CA GLN A 33 -8.38 19.92 8.61
C GLN A 33 -9.11 20.12 7.29
N ILE A 34 -10.39 19.75 7.23
CA ILE A 34 -11.24 19.93 6.04
C ILE A 34 -11.40 21.41 5.73
N GLU A 35 -11.67 22.25 6.73
CA GLU A 35 -11.81 23.70 6.57
C GLU A 35 -10.52 24.35 6.09
N SER A 36 -9.36 24.00 6.67
CA SER A 36 -8.05 24.48 6.23
C SER A 36 -7.78 24.10 4.78
N TYR A 37 -8.03 22.86 4.41
CA TYR A 37 -7.82 22.38 3.04
C TYR A 37 -8.76 23.10 2.06
N ALA A 38 -10.02 23.29 2.43
CA ALA A 38 -11.01 24.00 1.63
C ALA A 38 -10.58 25.43 1.31
N VAL A 39 -10.08 26.15 2.32
CA VAL A 39 -9.56 27.53 2.13
C VAL A 39 -8.37 27.55 1.18
N MET A 40 -7.38 26.65 1.37
CA MET A 40 -6.18 26.59 0.52
C MET A 40 -6.51 26.29 -0.95
N HIS A 41 -7.55 25.51 -1.21
CA HIS A 41 -7.90 25.07 -2.55
C HIS A 41 -9.12 25.77 -3.16
N HIS A 42 -9.60 26.84 -2.54
CA HIS A 42 -10.79 27.61 -2.94
C HIS A 42 -12.05 26.73 -3.13
N MET A 43 -12.23 25.76 -2.24
CA MET A 43 -13.32 24.81 -2.23
C MET A 43 -14.20 25.03 -0.99
N THR A 44 -15.43 24.52 -1.02
CA THR A 44 -16.24 24.42 0.21
C THR A 44 -15.90 23.13 0.97
N PRO A 45 -16.09 23.06 2.31
CA PRO A 45 -15.90 21.85 3.09
C PRO A 45 -16.68 20.64 2.54
N THR A 46 -17.89 20.88 2.05
CA THR A 46 -18.72 19.85 1.41
C THR A 46 -18.11 19.33 0.11
N GLN A 47 -17.49 20.20 -0.69
CA GLN A 47 -16.79 19.79 -1.91
C GLN A 47 -15.55 18.95 -1.59
N VAL A 48 -14.80 19.30 -0.54
CA VAL A 48 -13.64 18.51 -0.09
C VAL A 48 -14.07 17.10 0.31
N LEU A 49 -15.17 16.98 1.07
CA LEU A 49 -15.72 15.67 1.44
C LEU A 49 -16.20 14.87 0.23
N ALA A 50 -16.89 15.51 -0.71
CA ALA A 50 -17.38 14.87 -1.92
C ALA A 50 -16.25 14.36 -2.81
N GLU A 51 -15.19 15.15 -3.00
CA GLU A 51 -14.01 14.74 -3.77
C GLU A 51 -13.23 13.62 -3.05
N GLY A 52 -13.07 13.72 -1.72
CA GLY A 52 -12.46 12.64 -0.93
C GLY A 52 -13.23 11.33 -1.06
N MET A 53 -14.56 11.37 -0.99
CA MET A 53 -15.41 10.19 -1.18
C MET A 53 -15.29 9.61 -2.59
N LYS A 54 -15.30 10.46 -3.63
CA LYS A 54 -15.08 10.01 -5.02
C LYS A 54 -13.73 9.30 -5.20
N LEU A 55 -12.66 9.83 -4.59
CA LEU A 55 -11.34 9.22 -4.63
C LEU A 55 -11.31 7.85 -3.94
N LEU A 56 -11.94 7.73 -2.78
CA LEU A 56 -12.06 6.46 -2.05
C LEU A 56 -12.84 5.42 -2.87
N LEU A 57 -14.00 5.79 -3.40
CA LEU A 57 -14.81 4.89 -4.24
C LEU A 57 -14.06 4.48 -5.51
N LYS A 58 -13.31 5.39 -6.14
CA LYS A 58 -12.46 5.07 -7.28
C LYS A 58 -11.34 4.10 -6.90
N GLN A 59 -10.73 4.29 -5.75
CA GLN A 59 -9.69 3.40 -5.24
C GLN A 59 -10.24 1.99 -4.93
N GLU A 60 -11.41 1.91 -4.28
CA GLU A 60 -12.08 0.63 -4.02
C GLU A 60 -12.48 -0.09 -5.32
N ALA A 61 -13.03 0.63 -6.29
CA ALA A 61 -13.36 0.06 -7.59
C ALA A 61 -12.12 -0.49 -8.32
N LEU A 62 -10.98 0.21 -8.23
CA LEU A 62 -9.71 -0.27 -8.77
C LEU A 62 -9.20 -1.51 -8.02
N GLN A 63 -9.34 -1.56 -6.69
CA GLN A 63 -8.96 -2.73 -5.89
C GLN A 63 -9.88 -3.93 -6.17
N GLN A 64 -11.20 -3.71 -6.25
CA GLN A 64 -12.16 -4.75 -6.61
C GLN A 64 -11.94 -5.26 -8.04
N GLY A 65 -11.66 -4.38 -8.99
CA GLY A 65 -11.29 -4.74 -10.34
C GLY A 65 -10.00 -5.57 -10.41
N ARG A 66 -9.05 -5.33 -9.50
CA ARG A 66 -7.84 -6.18 -9.36
C ARG A 66 -8.13 -7.53 -8.72
N MET A 67 -9.06 -7.61 -7.76
CA MET A 67 -9.46 -8.87 -7.12
C MET A 67 -10.32 -9.76 -8.04
N ASN A 68 -11.19 -9.15 -8.85
CA ASN A 68 -12.11 -9.87 -9.74
C ASN A 68 -11.50 -10.25 -11.09
N ARG A 69 -10.33 -9.71 -11.46
CA ARG A 69 -9.58 -10.25 -12.60
C ARG A 69 -9.16 -11.65 -12.24
N ALA A 70 -9.69 -12.63 -12.96
CA ALA A 70 -9.16 -13.98 -12.98
C ALA A 70 -7.64 -13.89 -13.04
N LYS A 71 -6.94 -14.43 -12.02
CA LYS A 71 -5.49 -14.28 -11.90
C LYS A 71 -4.87 -14.66 -13.24
N PRO A 72 -4.18 -13.75 -13.92
CA PRO A 72 -3.66 -14.04 -15.24
C PRO A 72 -2.76 -15.28 -15.13
N LYS A 73 -2.88 -16.17 -16.08
CA LYS A 73 -2.14 -17.43 -16.11
C LYS A 73 -0.64 -17.10 -16.12
N ALA A 74 0.11 -17.73 -15.21
CA ALA A 74 1.54 -17.51 -15.13
C ALA A 74 2.21 -17.86 -16.46
N ARG A 75 3.14 -17.01 -16.91
CA ARG A 75 3.91 -17.24 -18.12
C ARG A 75 4.79 -18.50 -17.98
N PRO A 76 4.92 -19.35 -19.01
CA PRO A 76 5.90 -20.43 -19.03
C PRO A 76 7.33 -19.89 -18.88
N CYS A 77 8.12 -20.48 -17.96
CA CYS A 77 9.46 -19.96 -17.65
C CYS A 77 10.49 -20.09 -18.79
N ASN A 78 10.25 -20.99 -19.73
CA ASN A 78 11.16 -21.28 -20.83
C ASN A 78 10.86 -20.46 -22.11
N LYS A 79 9.75 -19.74 -22.14
CA LYS A 79 9.42 -18.89 -23.29
C LYS A 79 10.40 -17.71 -23.34
N PRO A 80 11.15 -17.49 -24.46
CA PRO A 80 11.95 -16.28 -24.61
C PRO A 80 11.08 -15.03 -24.65
N PHE A 81 11.63 -13.88 -24.27
CA PHE A 81 10.92 -12.60 -24.38
C PHE A 81 10.96 -12.13 -25.84
N ASP A 82 9.81 -11.77 -26.37
CA ASP A 82 9.70 -11.12 -27.66
C ASP A 82 10.11 -9.62 -27.57
N ALA A 83 10.08 -8.91 -28.69
CA ALA A 83 10.54 -7.52 -28.75
C ALA A 83 9.67 -6.59 -27.91
N GLU A 84 8.34 -6.78 -27.92
CA GLU A 84 7.40 -5.97 -27.16
C GLU A 84 7.53 -6.22 -25.65
N GLU A 85 7.66 -7.48 -25.24
CA GLU A 85 7.89 -7.86 -23.85
C GLU A 85 9.20 -7.29 -23.31
N ARG A 86 10.26 -7.28 -24.11
CA ARG A 86 11.56 -6.68 -23.74
C ARG A 86 11.45 -5.16 -23.61
N GLN A 87 10.79 -4.52 -24.54
CA GLN A 87 10.55 -3.06 -24.49
C GLN A 87 9.74 -2.69 -23.25
N TYR A 88 8.69 -3.44 -22.93
CA TYR A 88 7.91 -3.25 -21.71
C TYR A 88 8.79 -3.40 -20.46
N LEU A 89 9.57 -4.48 -20.37
CA LEU A 89 10.43 -4.77 -19.22
C LEU A 89 11.52 -3.71 -19.03
N CYS A 90 12.17 -3.26 -20.10
CA CYS A 90 13.17 -2.20 -20.03
C CYS A 90 12.59 -0.82 -19.67
N GLY A 91 11.28 -0.62 -19.76
CA GLY A 91 10.60 0.59 -19.31
C GLY A 91 10.25 0.60 -17.81
N LEU A 92 10.55 -0.47 -17.07
CA LEU A 92 10.25 -0.56 -15.64
C LEU A 92 11.49 -0.24 -14.79
N ASP A 93 11.31 0.51 -13.71
CA ASP A 93 12.37 0.87 -12.76
C ASP A 93 13.06 -0.34 -12.10
N ALA A 94 12.38 -1.49 -12.09
CA ALA A 94 12.90 -2.74 -11.56
C ALA A 94 13.96 -3.39 -12.44
N VAL A 95 14.10 -3.00 -13.70
CA VAL A 95 14.89 -3.67 -14.74
C VAL A 95 15.89 -2.71 -15.36
N ASP A 96 17.16 -3.02 -15.29
CA ASP A 96 18.21 -2.27 -16.00
C ASP A 96 18.31 -2.69 -17.46
N GLU A 97 18.19 -4.00 -17.75
CA GLU A 97 18.29 -4.56 -19.10
C GLU A 97 17.49 -5.84 -19.25
N CYS A 98 16.91 -6.07 -20.40
CA CYS A 98 16.21 -7.29 -20.74
C CYS A 98 16.62 -7.84 -22.11
N GLY A 99 17.27 -9.01 -22.09
CA GLY A 99 17.50 -9.82 -23.27
C GLY A 99 16.40 -10.87 -23.50
N GLU A 100 16.54 -11.70 -24.53
CA GLU A 100 15.53 -12.72 -24.85
C GLU A 100 15.27 -13.72 -23.71
N LYS A 101 16.26 -14.07 -22.93
CA LYS A 101 16.17 -15.08 -21.87
C LYS A 101 16.58 -14.59 -20.49
N ARG A 102 17.27 -13.45 -20.43
CA ARG A 102 17.86 -12.93 -19.20
C ARG A 102 17.33 -11.53 -18.90
N ILE A 103 17.09 -11.25 -17.62
CA ILE A 103 16.76 -9.93 -17.09
C ILE A 103 17.91 -9.53 -16.17
N THR A 104 18.45 -8.33 -16.36
CA THR A 104 19.34 -7.65 -15.44
C THR A 104 18.51 -6.75 -14.55
N TRP A 105 18.55 -7.04 -13.27
CA TRP A 105 17.71 -6.36 -12.29
C TRP A 105 18.41 -5.14 -11.72
N ASN A 106 17.66 -4.08 -11.54
CA ASN A 106 18.14 -2.89 -10.85
C ASN A 106 18.54 -3.23 -9.42
N ARG A 107 19.70 -2.74 -8.97
CA ARG A 107 20.22 -3.00 -7.63
C ARG A 107 19.30 -2.52 -6.50
N TYR A 108 18.58 -1.41 -6.72
CA TYR A 108 17.65 -0.89 -5.74
C TYR A 108 16.41 -1.77 -5.63
N PHE A 109 15.94 -2.31 -6.76
CA PHE A 109 14.85 -3.28 -6.77
C PHE A 109 15.23 -4.57 -6.03
N ILE A 110 16.47 -5.08 -6.21
CA ILE A 110 16.95 -6.26 -5.47
C ILE A 110 16.87 -6.00 -3.97
N ARG A 111 17.40 -4.87 -3.49
CA ARG A 111 17.35 -4.49 -2.06
C ARG A 111 15.94 -4.29 -1.55
N TYR A 112 15.07 -3.68 -2.34
CA TYR A 112 13.66 -3.52 -2.01
C TYR A 112 12.98 -4.89 -1.80
N VAL A 113 13.21 -5.84 -2.71
CA VAL A 113 12.68 -7.20 -2.58
C VAL A 113 13.22 -7.89 -1.32
N GLU A 114 14.52 -7.80 -1.04
CA GLU A 114 15.14 -8.37 0.17
C GLU A 114 14.44 -7.82 1.42
N TYR A 115 14.30 -6.51 1.53
CA TYR A 115 13.63 -5.82 2.64
C TYR A 115 12.16 -6.26 2.82
N GLU A 116 11.37 -6.28 1.74
CA GLU A 116 9.98 -6.69 1.79
C GLU A 116 9.81 -8.16 2.21
N LEU A 117 10.75 -9.03 1.79
CA LEU A 117 10.74 -10.44 2.19
C LEU A 117 11.09 -10.63 3.67
N GLU A 118 11.93 -9.80 4.25
CA GLU A 118 12.22 -9.77 5.70
C GLU A 118 11.00 -9.35 6.51
N LEU A 119 10.18 -8.44 5.96
CA LEU A 119 8.90 -8.04 6.55
C LEU A 119 7.78 -9.08 6.36
N GLY A 120 8.08 -10.22 5.73
CA GLY A 120 7.13 -11.32 5.53
C GLY A 120 6.26 -11.21 4.28
N ALA A 121 6.56 -10.28 3.36
CA ALA A 121 5.84 -10.17 2.10
C ALA A 121 6.08 -11.40 1.20
N ARG A 122 5.08 -11.76 0.40
CA ARG A 122 5.24 -12.87 -0.56
C ARG A 122 5.98 -12.39 -1.81
N PRO A 123 6.99 -13.14 -2.29
CA PRO A 123 7.76 -12.77 -3.48
C PRO A 123 6.90 -12.38 -4.69
N VAL A 124 5.85 -13.14 -4.94
CA VAL A 124 4.96 -12.91 -6.09
C VAL A 124 4.26 -11.55 -6.02
N ASP A 125 3.88 -11.11 -4.82
CA ASP A 125 3.16 -9.85 -4.63
C ASP A 125 4.11 -8.65 -4.79
N VAL A 126 5.34 -8.77 -4.27
CA VAL A 126 6.40 -7.75 -4.44
C VAL A 126 6.78 -7.58 -5.92
N PHE A 127 6.98 -8.67 -6.64
CA PHE A 127 7.27 -8.61 -8.08
C PHE A 127 6.09 -8.08 -8.90
N ARG A 128 4.85 -8.41 -8.51
CA ARG A 128 3.66 -7.91 -9.18
C ARG A 128 3.46 -6.41 -8.97
N SER A 129 3.74 -5.88 -7.79
CA SER A 129 3.66 -4.44 -7.51
C SER A 129 4.64 -3.64 -8.38
N ALA A 130 5.79 -4.22 -8.72
CA ALA A 130 6.79 -3.64 -9.62
C ALA A 130 6.52 -3.90 -11.12
N GLY A 131 5.36 -4.43 -11.50
CA GLY A 131 5.00 -4.72 -12.90
C GLY A 131 5.64 -5.98 -13.49
N VAL A 132 6.42 -6.73 -12.72
CA VAL A 132 7.14 -7.94 -13.16
C VAL A 132 6.57 -9.21 -12.53
N GLY A 133 5.26 -9.30 -12.45
CA GLY A 133 4.55 -10.44 -11.88
C GLY A 133 4.73 -11.75 -12.64
N PRO A 134 4.21 -12.87 -12.09
CA PRO A 134 4.35 -14.20 -12.70
C PRO A 134 3.70 -14.32 -14.08
N GLU A 135 2.73 -13.47 -14.38
CA GLU A 135 2.09 -13.33 -15.68
C GLU A 135 3.02 -12.78 -16.76
N VAL A 136 4.01 -11.97 -16.34
CA VAL A 136 4.97 -11.31 -17.23
C VAL A 136 6.25 -12.12 -17.37
N ILE A 137 6.88 -12.48 -16.23
CA ILE A 137 8.21 -13.14 -16.26
C ILE A 137 8.18 -14.62 -15.89
N GLY A 138 7.07 -15.14 -15.40
CA GLY A 138 6.90 -16.52 -14.98
C GLY A 138 7.31 -16.78 -13.52
N ARG A 139 6.52 -17.59 -12.82
CA ARG A 139 6.69 -17.88 -11.39
C ARG A 139 8.07 -18.47 -11.03
N LYS A 140 8.52 -19.46 -11.81
CA LYS A 140 9.83 -20.09 -11.56
C LYS A 140 11.00 -19.14 -11.70
N ARG A 141 10.87 -18.09 -12.52
CA ARG A 141 11.90 -17.07 -12.66
C ARG A 141 11.99 -16.21 -11.40
N ILE A 142 10.84 -15.82 -10.82
CA ILE A 142 10.77 -15.13 -9.54
C ILE A 142 11.45 -15.97 -8.44
N GLU A 143 11.07 -17.23 -8.31
CA GLU A 143 11.63 -18.15 -7.31
C GLU A 143 13.14 -18.27 -7.43
N ARG A 144 13.68 -18.40 -8.65
CA ARG A 144 15.13 -18.45 -8.90
C ARG A 144 15.85 -17.14 -8.56
N CYS A 145 15.24 -15.99 -8.85
CA CYS A 145 15.81 -14.70 -8.49
C CYS A 145 15.91 -14.56 -6.98
N VAL A 146 14.83 -14.81 -6.25
CA VAL A 146 14.78 -14.72 -4.79
C VAL A 146 15.78 -15.68 -4.14
N SER A 147 15.82 -16.95 -4.59
CA SER A 147 16.78 -17.93 -4.05
C SER A 147 18.23 -17.50 -4.25
N ARG A 148 18.56 -16.94 -5.42
CA ARG A 148 19.91 -16.44 -5.73
C ARG A 148 20.25 -15.23 -4.85
N TRP A 149 19.35 -14.27 -4.70
CA TRP A 149 19.60 -13.06 -3.92
C TRP A 149 19.77 -13.37 -2.43
N ARG A 150 18.92 -14.23 -1.86
CA ARG A 150 19.08 -14.69 -0.47
C ARG A 150 20.43 -15.35 -0.21
N ARG A 151 20.92 -16.18 -1.16
CA ARG A 151 22.25 -16.79 -1.04
C ARG A 151 23.34 -15.74 -1.10
N GLN A 152 23.22 -14.76 -2.02
CA GLN A 152 24.21 -13.67 -2.13
C GLN A 152 24.23 -12.73 -0.93
N ALA A 153 23.09 -12.53 -0.28
CA ALA A 153 23.00 -11.78 0.98
C ALA A 153 23.73 -12.53 2.10
N ALA A 154 23.46 -13.83 2.27
CA ALA A 154 24.10 -14.67 3.28
C ALA A 154 25.63 -14.83 3.10
N GLU A 155 26.15 -14.68 1.88
CA GLU A 155 27.60 -14.74 1.60
C GLU A 155 28.32 -13.41 1.93
N LYS A 156 27.59 -12.34 2.24
CA LYS A 156 28.15 -11.00 2.56
C LYS A 156 28.16 -10.66 4.04
N GLU A 157 27.48 -11.47 4.86
CA GLU A 157 27.52 -11.38 6.33
C GLU A 157 28.72 -12.17 6.90
#